data_1de1ad30efa888b28574a1f04072e2d3
#
_entry.id   1de1ad30efa888b28574a1f04072e2d3
#
_cell.length_a   1.000
_cell.length_b   1.000
_cell.length_c   1.000
_cell.angle_alpha   90.00
_cell.angle_beta   90.00
_cell.angle_gamma   90.00
#
_symmetry.space_group_name_H-M   'P 1'
#
loop_
_entity.id
_entity.type
_entity.pdbx_description
1 polymer ?
#
loop_
_entity_poly.entity_id
_entity_poly.type
_entity_poly.pdbx_seq_one_letter_code
_entity_poly.pdbx_strand_id
1 'polypeptide(L)'
;MAKMKAAMAAVLVMEKEGITTAFGVPGAAINPLYAQLRERQSITHILARHVEGASHMAEGYTRAKAGNIGVCIGTSGPAGTDMITGLYSAGADSIPILCITGQAPRARLYKEDFQAVDRSEEHTSELQSH
;
A
#
# COMPACT_ATOMS: atom_id res chain seq x y z
N MET A 1 11.63 -4.53 -26.40
CA MET A 1 10.81 -4.50 -25.18
C MET A 1 10.16 -3.11 -25.05
N ALA A 2 8.84 -3.05 -24.98
CA ALA A 2 8.15 -1.80 -24.72
C ALA A 2 8.46 -1.31 -23.31
N LYS A 3 8.93 -0.06 -23.19
CA LYS A 3 9.15 0.59 -21.90
C LYS A 3 7.80 1.02 -21.33
N MET A 4 7.48 0.62 -20.10
CA MET A 4 6.30 1.10 -19.38
C MET A 4 6.69 1.75 -18.07
N LYS A 5 5.80 2.57 -17.52
CA LYS A 5 6.00 3.17 -16.19
C LYS A 5 5.92 2.08 -15.12
N ALA A 6 6.79 2.13 -14.13
CA ALA A 6 6.78 1.16 -13.01
C ALA A 6 5.42 1.09 -12.30
N ALA A 7 4.76 2.24 -12.11
CA ALA A 7 3.41 2.28 -11.53
C ALA A 7 2.36 1.53 -12.38
N MET A 8 2.47 1.59 -13.72
CA MET A 8 1.60 0.80 -14.61
C MET A 8 1.90 -0.70 -14.46
N ALA A 9 3.19 -1.08 -14.42
CA ALA A 9 3.57 -2.47 -14.21
C ALA A 9 3.00 -3.03 -12.89
N ALA A 10 3.02 -2.22 -11.82
CA ALA A 10 2.43 -2.61 -10.53
C ALA A 10 0.91 -2.88 -10.66
N VAL A 11 0.17 -1.99 -11.34
CA VAL A 11 -1.28 -2.20 -11.56
C VAL A 11 -1.55 -3.45 -12.38
N LEU A 12 -0.78 -3.69 -13.45
CA LEU A 12 -0.94 -4.89 -14.28
C LEU A 12 -0.65 -6.18 -13.52
N VAL A 13 0.34 -6.17 -12.61
CA VAL A 13 0.62 -7.31 -11.74
C VAL A 13 -0.55 -7.56 -10.80
N MET A 14 -1.07 -6.52 -10.15
CA MET A 14 -2.26 -6.65 -9.28
C MET A 14 -3.46 -7.21 -10.03
N GLU A 15 -3.72 -6.74 -11.25
CA GLU A 15 -4.80 -7.30 -12.11
C GLU A 15 -4.58 -8.79 -12.39
N LYS A 16 -3.35 -9.17 -12.74
CA LYS A 16 -3.00 -10.56 -13.04
C LYS A 16 -3.15 -11.48 -11.84
N GLU A 17 -2.86 -10.98 -10.65
CA GLU A 17 -3.06 -11.71 -9.39
C GLU A 17 -4.52 -11.73 -8.90
N GLY A 18 -5.46 -11.19 -9.69
CA GLY A 18 -6.88 -11.22 -9.40
C GLY A 18 -7.35 -10.18 -8.37
N ILE A 19 -6.55 -9.15 -8.13
CA ILE A 19 -6.94 -8.04 -7.24
C ILE A 19 -7.97 -7.18 -7.95
N THR A 20 -9.11 -6.97 -7.30
CA THR A 20 -10.26 -6.22 -7.83
C THR A 20 -10.59 -4.97 -7.03
N THR A 21 -10.10 -4.86 -5.81
CA THR A 21 -10.48 -3.79 -4.88
C THR A 21 -9.27 -3.32 -4.07
N ALA A 22 -9.14 -2.01 -3.92
CA ALA A 22 -8.13 -1.37 -3.10
C ALA A 22 -8.76 -0.29 -2.22
N PHE A 23 -8.20 -0.09 -1.04
CA PHE A 23 -8.61 0.90 -0.06
C PHE A 23 -7.45 1.84 0.20
N GLY A 24 -7.70 3.13 0.34
CA GLY A 24 -6.56 4.01 0.61
C GLY A 24 -6.89 5.48 0.62
N VAL A 25 -5.84 6.27 0.82
CA VAL A 25 -5.86 7.73 0.80
C VAL A 25 -4.77 8.21 -0.16
N PRO A 26 -5.13 8.97 -1.22
CA PRO A 26 -4.15 9.52 -2.14
C PRO A 26 -3.25 10.57 -1.46
N GLY A 27 -2.10 10.80 -2.04
CA GLY A 27 -1.15 11.81 -1.59
C GLY A 27 0.00 11.94 -2.59
N ALA A 28 0.83 12.97 -2.42
CA ALA A 28 1.82 13.37 -3.42
C ALA A 28 2.75 12.22 -3.87
N ALA A 29 3.27 11.43 -2.94
CA ALA A 29 4.24 10.38 -3.25
C ALA A 29 3.63 9.10 -3.83
N ILE A 30 2.29 8.96 -3.82
CA ILE A 30 1.59 7.78 -4.36
C ILE A 30 0.69 8.12 -5.56
N ASN A 31 0.55 9.39 -5.89
CA ASN A 31 -0.25 9.83 -7.04
C ASN A 31 0.14 9.18 -8.37
N PRO A 32 1.39 8.87 -8.67
CA PRO A 32 1.73 8.13 -9.90
C PRO A 32 1.03 6.77 -10.01
N LEU A 33 0.85 6.06 -8.89
CA LEU A 33 0.10 4.80 -8.86
C LEU A 33 -1.40 5.06 -9.06
N TYR A 34 -1.96 6.05 -8.36
CA TYR A 34 -3.37 6.45 -8.52
C TYR A 34 -3.71 6.87 -9.94
N ALA A 35 -2.80 7.55 -10.63
CA ALA A 35 -2.99 7.91 -12.05
C ALA A 35 -3.16 6.65 -12.93
N GLN A 36 -2.38 5.59 -12.68
CA GLN A 36 -2.48 4.35 -13.43
C GLN A 36 -3.74 3.54 -13.06
N LEU A 37 -4.12 3.51 -11.79
CA LEU A 37 -5.39 2.91 -11.36
C LEU A 37 -6.59 3.58 -12.06
N ARG A 38 -6.56 4.91 -12.15
CA ARG A 38 -7.60 5.70 -12.85
C ARG A 38 -7.62 5.42 -14.36
N GLU A 39 -6.46 5.30 -14.98
CA GLU A 39 -6.34 5.00 -16.40
C GLU A 39 -6.89 3.61 -16.75
N ARG A 40 -6.55 2.61 -15.92
CA ARG A 40 -6.95 1.21 -16.14
C ARG A 40 -8.40 0.91 -15.76
N GLN A 41 -8.91 1.52 -14.71
CA GLN A 41 -10.27 1.31 -14.18
C GLN A 41 -10.63 -0.16 -13.88
N SER A 42 -9.64 -1.02 -13.73
CA SER A 42 -9.80 -2.46 -13.49
C SER A 42 -9.92 -2.81 -12.00
N ILE A 43 -9.37 -1.95 -11.15
CA ILE A 43 -9.38 -2.11 -9.69
C ILE A 43 -10.28 -1.01 -9.11
N THR A 44 -11.33 -1.41 -8.40
CA THR A 44 -12.21 -0.47 -7.70
C THR A 44 -11.47 0.11 -6.50
N HIS A 45 -11.31 1.43 -6.46
CA HIS A 45 -10.72 2.11 -5.33
C HIS A 45 -11.79 2.67 -4.40
N ILE A 46 -11.69 2.36 -3.13
CA ILE A 46 -12.55 2.87 -2.07
C ILE A 46 -11.74 3.85 -1.22
N LEU A 47 -12.14 5.12 -1.23
CA LEU A 47 -11.50 6.17 -0.46
C LEU A 47 -11.78 5.99 1.03
N ALA A 48 -10.72 5.82 1.82
CA ALA A 48 -10.80 5.84 3.27
C ALA A 48 -10.64 7.26 3.83
N ARG A 49 -11.09 7.48 5.05
CA ARG A 49 -10.92 8.77 5.75
C ARG A 49 -9.57 8.83 6.48
N HIS A 50 -8.98 7.69 6.80
CA HIS A 50 -7.68 7.54 7.43
C HIS A 50 -7.00 6.27 6.91
N VAL A 51 -5.68 6.27 6.81
CA VAL A 51 -4.93 5.14 6.24
C VAL A 51 -4.98 3.91 7.15
N GLU A 52 -4.98 4.09 8.46
CA GLU A 52 -5.22 3.01 9.43
C GLU A 52 -6.55 2.31 9.12
N GLY A 53 -7.63 3.10 8.95
CA GLY A 53 -8.92 2.55 8.54
C GLY A 53 -8.86 1.79 7.22
N ALA A 54 -8.09 2.28 6.24
CA ALA A 54 -7.89 1.58 4.97
C ALA A 54 -7.20 0.22 5.14
N SER A 55 -6.22 0.10 6.05
CA SER A 55 -5.56 -1.17 6.35
C SER A 55 -6.52 -2.19 6.97
N HIS A 56 -7.40 -1.76 7.88
CA HIS A 56 -8.46 -2.60 8.44
C HIS A 56 -9.54 -2.97 7.41
N MET A 57 -9.88 -2.05 6.49
CA MET A 57 -10.79 -2.36 5.37
C MET A 57 -10.19 -3.45 4.46
N ALA A 58 -8.89 -3.37 4.16
CA ALA A 58 -8.19 -4.38 3.38
C ALA A 58 -8.20 -5.74 4.08
N GLU A 59 -7.90 -5.78 5.37
CA GLU A 59 -7.98 -6.99 6.19
C GLU A 59 -9.39 -7.59 6.19
N GLY A 60 -10.40 -6.77 6.45
CA GLY A 60 -11.80 -7.20 6.44
C GLY A 60 -12.25 -7.76 5.08
N TYR A 61 -11.80 -7.15 3.99
CA TYR A 61 -12.06 -7.61 2.63
C TYR A 61 -11.46 -9.00 2.37
N THR A 62 -10.24 -9.24 2.83
CA THR A 62 -9.61 -10.56 2.72
C THR A 62 -10.37 -11.60 3.55
N ARG A 63 -10.77 -11.25 4.77
CA ARG A 63 -11.53 -12.15 5.66
C ARG A 63 -12.91 -12.50 5.11
N ALA A 64 -13.54 -11.61 4.36
CA ALA A 64 -14.93 -11.77 3.90
C ALA A 64 -15.11 -12.92 2.91
N LYS A 65 -14.08 -13.29 2.15
CA LYS A 65 -14.17 -14.37 1.16
C LYS A 65 -12.82 -15.00 0.88
N ALA A 66 -12.75 -16.30 0.88
CA ALA A 66 -11.57 -17.06 0.49
C ALA A 66 -11.10 -16.67 -0.93
N GLY A 67 -9.81 -16.44 -1.09
CA GLY A 67 -9.19 -16.00 -2.33
C GLY A 67 -9.14 -14.48 -2.54
N ASN A 68 -9.82 -13.68 -1.71
CA ASN A 68 -9.63 -12.25 -1.72
C ASN A 68 -8.24 -11.88 -1.18
N ILE A 69 -7.67 -10.82 -1.75
CA ILE A 69 -6.51 -10.12 -1.19
C ILE A 69 -6.85 -8.64 -1.14
N GLY A 70 -7.02 -8.12 0.06
CA GLY A 70 -7.23 -6.69 0.28
C GLY A 70 -5.96 -5.89 0.04
N VAL A 71 -6.10 -4.74 -0.60
CA VAL A 71 -4.98 -3.83 -0.87
C VAL A 71 -5.20 -2.53 -0.11
N CYS A 72 -4.21 -2.10 0.64
CA CYS A 72 -4.18 -0.80 1.29
C CYS A 72 -3.13 0.09 0.63
N ILE A 73 -3.50 1.32 0.26
CA ILE A 73 -2.63 2.26 -0.44
C ILE A 73 -2.55 3.56 0.35
N GLY A 74 -1.34 4.03 0.59
CA GLY A 74 -1.07 5.32 1.23
C GLY A 74 0.15 6.02 0.68
N THR A 75 0.30 7.29 1.03
CA THR A 75 1.44 8.11 0.62
C THR A 75 2.67 7.86 1.51
N SER A 76 3.68 8.70 1.40
CA SER A 76 4.90 8.65 2.23
C SER A 76 4.66 9.10 3.68
N GLY A 77 5.61 8.81 4.55
CA GLY A 77 5.64 9.28 5.93
C GLY A 77 4.55 8.67 6.81
N PRO A 78 3.76 9.48 7.53
CA PRO A 78 2.77 8.99 8.50
C PRO A 78 1.76 8.00 7.91
N ALA A 79 1.40 8.15 6.65
CA ALA A 79 0.50 7.21 5.98
C ALA A 79 1.04 5.77 5.97
N GLY A 80 2.35 5.61 5.83
CA GLY A 80 2.98 4.29 5.90
C GLY A 80 3.00 3.72 7.32
N THR A 81 3.32 4.54 8.32
CA THR A 81 3.33 4.10 9.73
C THR A 81 1.93 3.82 10.27
N ASP A 82 0.93 4.57 9.84
CA ASP A 82 -0.47 4.37 10.23
C ASP A 82 -1.05 3.03 9.72
N MET A 83 -0.48 2.44 8.67
CA MET A 83 -0.89 1.11 8.19
C MET A 83 -0.47 -0.02 9.13
N ILE A 84 0.51 0.19 9.99
CA ILE A 84 1.12 -0.86 10.81
C ILE A 84 0.09 -1.51 11.71
N THR A 85 -0.87 -0.76 12.25
CA THR A 85 -1.93 -1.32 13.10
C THR A 85 -2.73 -2.42 12.37
N GLY A 86 -3.18 -2.14 11.16
CA GLY A 86 -3.91 -3.14 10.36
C GLY A 86 -3.03 -4.28 9.86
N LEU A 87 -1.76 -4.00 9.51
CA LEU A 87 -0.77 -5.02 9.17
C LEU A 87 -0.53 -5.99 10.33
N TYR A 88 -0.37 -5.45 11.54
CA TYR A 88 -0.18 -6.26 12.74
C TYR A 88 -1.41 -7.13 13.03
N SER A 89 -2.60 -6.55 12.94
CA SER A 89 -3.86 -7.30 13.10
C SER A 89 -4.00 -8.43 12.08
N ALA A 90 -3.75 -8.14 10.82
CA ALA A 90 -3.78 -9.14 9.75
C ALA A 90 -2.72 -10.23 9.95
N GLY A 91 -1.49 -9.83 10.34
CA GLY A 91 -0.39 -10.75 10.60
C GLY A 91 -0.66 -11.69 11.77
N ALA A 92 -1.26 -11.21 12.85
CA ALA A 92 -1.61 -12.01 14.02
C ALA A 92 -2.53 -13.20 13.67
N ASP A 93 -3.41 -13.00 12.70
CA ASP A 93 -4.37 -14.02 12.25
C ASP A 93 -3.98 -14.67 10.91
N SER A 94 -2.78 -14.39 10.41
CA SER A 94 -2.30 -14.89 9.09
C SER A 94 -3.21 -14.52 7.92
N ILE A 95 -3.78 -13.31 7.94
CA ILE A 95 -4.63 -12.79 6.88
C ILE A 95 -3.77 -12.05 5.85
N PRO A 96 -3.69 -12.51 4.58
CA PRO A 96 -2.89 -11.86 3.57
C PRO A 96 -3.51 -10.52 3.13
N ILE A 97 -2.74 -9.44 3.25
CA ILE A 97 -3.05 -8.13 2.68
C ILE A 97 -1.83 -7.56 1.98
N LEU A 98 -2.04 -6.73 0.99
CA LEU A 98 -0.99 -6.00 0.30
C LEU A 98 -1.04 -4.53 0.69
N CYS A 99 0.02 -4.02 1.31
CA CYS A 99 0.17 -2.61 1.63
C CYS A 99 1.18 -1.96 0.70
N ILE A 100 0.77 -0.89 0.03
CA ILE A 100 1.58 -0.12 -0.91
C ILE A 100 1.71 1.30 -0.40
N THR A 101 2.93 1.76 -0.18
CA THR A 101 3.19 3.12 0.27
C THR A 101 4.08 3.86 -0.71
N GLY A 102 3.81 5.15 -0.85
CA GLY A 102 4.75 6.06 -1.49
C GLY A 102 5.99 6.30 -0.63
N GLN A 103 7.05 6.80 -1.23
CA GLN A 103 8.26 7.21 -0.52
C GLN A 103 8.78 8.52 -1.08
N ALA A 104 9.47 9.28 -0.25
CA ALA A 104 10.22 10.46 -0.69
C ALA A 104 11.30 10.05 -1.72
N PRO A 105 11.68 10.96 -2.64
CA PRO A 105 12.79 10.70 -3.54
C PRO A 105 14.06 10.28 -2.79
N ARG A 106 14.80 9.31 -3.31
CA ARG A 106 16.00 8.76 -2.67
C ARG A 106 17.01 9.82 -2.23
N ALA A 107 17.14 10.91 -2.99
CA ALA A 107 18.04 12.03 -2.67
C ALA A 107 17.60 12.85 -1.44
N ARG A 108 16.36 12.65 -0.97
CA ARG A 108 15.75 13.35 0.17
C ARG A 108 15.55 12.48 1.40
N LEU A 109 15.78 11.18 1.28
CA LEU A 109 15.81 10.28 2.44
C LEU A 109 16.93 10.70 3.40
N TYR A 110 16.71 10.58 4.69
CA TYR A 110 17.64 10.98 5.76
C TYR A 110 17.97 12.49 5.83
N LYS A 111 17.20 13.32 5.12
CA LYS A 111 17.35 14.77 5.15
C LYS A 111 16.03 15.34 5.62
N GLU A 112 15.82 15.62 6.85
CA GLU A 112 14.66 16.29 7.47
C GLU A 112 13.64 16.91 6.47
N ASP A 113 13.29 16.16 5.42
CA ASP A 113 12.39 16.59 4.36
C ASP A 113 10.95 16.14 4.67
N PHE A 114 9.98 16.82 4.09
CA PHE A 114 8.57 16.58 4.31
C PHE A 114 8.21 15.10 4.05
N GLN A 115 7.74 14.42 5.09
CA GLN A 115 7.30 13.01 5.04
C GLN A 115 8.38 12.01 4.55
N ALA A 116 9.66 12.34 4.69
CA ALA A 116 10.77 11.47 4.31
C ALA A 116 11.16 10.56 5.49
N VAL A 117 10.30 9.63 5.86
CA VAL A 117 10.55 8.62 6.88
C VAL A 117 11.15 7.37 6.22
N ASP A 118 12.29 6.90 6.72
CA ASP A 118 12.80 5.59 6.32
C ASP A 118 12.02 4.49 7.05
N ARG A 119 11.37 3.66 6.27
CA ARG A 119 10.56 2.54 6.77
C ARG A 119 11.22 1.19 6.53
N SER A 120 12.39 1.18 5.91
CA SER A 120 13.12 -0.06 5.63
C SER A 120 13.70 -0.68 6.90
N GLU A 121 14.06 0.14 7.88
CA GLU A 121 14.59 -0.34 9.15
C GLU A 121 13.51 -0.88 10.10
N GLU A 122 12.30 -0.35 10.05
CA GLU A 122 11.18 -0.83 10.90
C GLU A 122 10.81 -2.28 10.59
N HIS A 123 10.86 -2.69 9.33
CA HIS A 123 10.56 -4.06 8.93
C HIS A 123 11.69 -5.06 9.23
N THR A 124 12.94 -4.61 9.24
CA THR A 124 14.09 -5.49 9.53
C THR A 124 14.24 -5.78 11.02
N SER A 125 13.84 -4.88 11.90
CA SER A 125 13.93 -5.12 13.36
C SER A 125 12.89 -6.14 13.85
N GLU A 126 11.71 -6.21 13.24
CA GLU A 126 10.69 -7.20 13.60
C GLU A 126 11.02 -8.61 13.12
N LEU A 127 11.66 -8.73 11.96
CA LEU A 127 12.11 -10.03 11.44
C LEU A 127 13.32 -10.61 12.19
N GLN A 128 14.07 -9.80 12.93
CA GLN A 128 15.21 -10.25 13.72
C GLN A 128 14.84 -10.63 15.17
N SER A 129 13.64 -10.32 15.63
CA SER A 129 13.17 -10.63 17.00
C SER A 129 12.46 -11.99 17.13
N HIS A 130 12.39 -12.74 16.08
CA HIS A 130 11.85 -14.10 16.00
C HIS A 130 12.89 -15.07 15.46
#